data_d22e0eac74a145b829f6c7e1ca8a2954
#
_entry.id   d22e0eac74a145b829f6c7e1ca8a2954
#
_cell.length_a   1.000
_cell.length_b   1.000
_cell.length_c   1.000
_cell.angle_alpha   90.00
_cell.angle_beta   90.00
_cell.angle_gamma   90.00
#
_symmetry.space_group_name_H-M   'P 1'
#
loop_
_entity.id
_entity.type
_entity.pdbx_description
1 polymer ?
#
loop_
_entity_poly.entity_id
_entity_poly.type
_entity_poly.pdbx_seq_one_letter_code
_entity_poly.pdbx_strand_id
1 'polypeptide(L)'
;MKTQDAQMDVALHRHHEAMRRLIRSNVDSARLRWGALPKIMVRALKGLSIEHRLSVRSGDLLPLDGRWYVTHTGLLRLARRSRCAGISVDAVPALSDTSGSRWAFRATVYRSKNCKGFVGYGDADPSNVSPLVRGAEMRVAETRAVSRALRKAYGIGICSVEEIGSFAEPAHSYRESTTCQRELRRPQSPRPPLPNHSPASARSQPSEVLRHGLLRSQNSS
;
A
#
# COMPACT_ATOMS: atom_id res chain seq x y z
N MET A 1 17.71 -49.94 -2.45
CA MET A 1 16.45 -49.45 -3.01
C MET A 1 15.38 -49.19 -1.95
N LYS A 2 14.94 -50.17 -1.18
CA LYS A 2 13.86 -50.03 -0.15
C LYS A 2 14.10 -48.99 0.95
N THR A 3 15.34 -48.72 1.34
CA THR A 3 15.67 -47.68 2.36
C THR A 3 15.59 -46.25 1.87
N GLN A 4 15.84 -46.01 0.59
CA GLN A 4 15.69 -44.65 -0.03
C GLN A 4 14.21 -44.29 -0.20
N ASP A 5 13.38 -45.26 -0.60
CA ASP A 5 11.95 -45.05 -0.75
C ASP A 5 11.29 -44.72 0.60
N ALA A 6 11.64 -45.41 1.66
CA ALA A 6 11.14 -45.12 3.02
C ALA A 6 11.59 -43.76 3.54
N GLN A 7 12.82 -43.31 3.24
CA GLN A 7 13.31 -41.98 3.61
C GLN A 7 12.59 -40.88 2.85
N MET A 8 12.28 -41.10 1.57
CA MET A 8 11.54 -40.18 0.73
C MET A 8 10.10 -40.03 1.22
N ASP A 9 9.43 -41.11 1.58
CA ASP A 9 8.06 -41.06 2.13
C ASP A 9 7.99 -40.30 3.46
N VAL A 10 8.96 -40.50 4.35
CA VAL A 10 9.06 -39.77 5.62
C VAL A 10 9.28 -38.28 5.37
N ALA A 11 10.13 -37.90 4.41
CA ALA A 11 10.37 -36.49 4.06
C ALA A 11 9.12 -35.85 3.47
N LEU A 12 8.41 -36.53 2.60
CA LEU A 12 7.16 -36.08 2.00
C LEU A 12 6.07 -35.89 3.07
N HIS A 13 5.94 -36.84 3.97
CA HIS A 13 4.97 -36.73 5.07
C HIS A 13 5.26 -35.54 5.98
N ARG A 14 6.51 -35.32 6.39
CA ARG A 14 6.93 -34.14 7.16
C ARG A 14 6.64 -32.85 6.44
N HIS A 15 6.86 -32.81 5.12
CA HIS A 15 6.56 -31.65 4.28
C HIS A 15 5.06 -31.32 4.29
N HIS A 16 4.21 -32.33 4.10
CA HIS A 16 2.76 -32.16 4.12
C HIS A 16 2.25 -31.70 5.50
N GLU A 17 2.79 -32.24 6.57
CA GLU A 17 2.44 -31.80 7.93
C GLU A 17 2.86 -30.34 8.19
N ALA A 18 4.08 -29.96 7.81
CA ALA A 18 4.54 -28.58 7.96
C ALA A 18 3.66 -27.61 7.19
N MET A 19 3.23 -27.99 5.97
CA MET A 19 2.32 -27.18 5.17
C MET A 19 0.93 -27.05 5.81
N ARG A 20 0.37 -28.16 6.33
CA ARG A 20 -0.91 -28.13 7.05
C ARG A 20 -0.84 -27.24 8.30
N ARG A 21 0.27 -27.28 9.04
CA ARG A 21 0.51 -26.40 10.21
C ARG A 21 0.59 -24.93 9.81
N LEU A 22 1.29 -24.61 8.71
CA LEU A 22 1.38 -23.25 8.19
C LEU A 22 0.00 -22.70 7.81
N ILE A 23 -0.78 -23.48 7.06
CA ILE A 23 -2.13 -23.08 6.63
C ILE A 23 -3.02 -22.82 7.84
N ARG A 24 -3.03 -23.72 8.82
CA ARG A 24 -3.80 -23.56 10.06
C ARG A 24 -3.37 -22.29 10.80
N SER A 25 -2.08 -22.16 11.06
CA SER A 25 -1.51 -20.97 11.73
C SER A 25 -1.85 -19.67 11.03
N ASN A 26 -1.83 -19.65 9.68
CA ASN A 26 -2.19 -18.46 8.92
C ASN A 26 -3.68 -18.09 9.08
N VAL A 27 -4.57 -19.08 9.01
CA VAL A 27 -6.02 -18.83 9.17
C VAL A 27 -6.32 -18.36 10.58
N ASP A 28 -5.73 -19.01 11.60
CA ASP A 28 -5.94 -18.65 13.00
C ASP A 28 -5.37 -17.26 13.32
N SER A 29 -4.15 -16.97 12.84
CA SER A 29 -3.54 -15.63 12.99
C SER A 29 -4.33 -14.53 12.29
N ALA A 30 -4.88 -14.83 11.13
CA ALA A 30 -5.70 -13.89 10.38
C ALA A 30 -7.02 -13.59 11.10
N ARG A 31 -7.68 -14.62 11.62
CA ARG A 31 -8.91 -14.49 12.41
C ARG A 31 -8.68 -13.72 13.72
N LEU A 32 -7.57 -13.99 14.39
CA LEU A 32 -7.21 -13.30 15.63
C LEU A 32 -6.97 -11.79 15.40
N ARG A 33 -6.34 -11.42 14.28
CA ARG A 33 -5.95 -10.04 13.99
C ARG A 33 -7.07 -9.21 13.37
N TRP A 34 -7.90 -9.81 12.51
CA TRP A 34 -8.87 -9.10 11.67
C TRP A 34 -10.30 -9.65 11.78
N GLY A 35 -10.55 -10.57 12.69
CA GLY A 35 -11.88 -11.15 12.89
C GLY A 35 -12.27 -12.17 11.83
N ALA A 36 -13.58 -12.31 11.60
CA ALA A 36 -14.13 -13.24 10.63
C ALA A 36 -13.81 -12.78 9.20
N LEU A 37 -13.13 -13.63 8.43
CA LEU A 37 -12.79 -13.38 7.04
C LEU A 37 -13.79 -14.03 6.09
N PRO A 38 -14.13 -13.38 4.96
CA PRO A 38 -14.91 -13.98 3.90
C PRO A 38 -14.29 -15.30 3.40
N LYS A 39 -15.11 -16.26 2.99
CA LYS A 39 -14.63 -17.56 2.50
C LYS A 39 -13.63 -17.46 1.35
N ILE A 40 -13.82 -16.47 0.47
CA ILE A 40 -12.90 -16.21 -0.66
C ILE A 40 -11.50 -15.79 -0.16
N MET A 41 -11.44 -14.94 0.86
CA MET A 41 -10.18 -14.50 1.49
C MET A 41 -9.43 -15.67 2.14
N VAL A 42 -10.16 -16.55 2.83
CA VAL A 42 -9.58 -17.76 3.45
C VAL A 42 -9.05 -18.69 2.37
N ARG A 43 -9.77 -18.88 1.25
CA ARG A 43 -9.31 -19.69 0.13
C ARG A 43 -8.04 -19.13 -0.49
N ALA A 44 -8.01 -17.83 -0.77
CA ALA A 44 -6.84 -17.14 -1.31
C ALA A 44 -5.62 -17.26 -0.36
N LEU A 45 -5.82 -17.07 0.96
CA LEU A 45 -4.77 -17.24 1.97
C LEU A 45 -4.17 -18.65 1.95
N LYS A 46 -5.01 -19.68 1.85
CA LYS A 46 -4.53 -21.08 1.74
C LYS A 46 -3.69 -21.27 0.48
N GLY A 47 -4.12 -20.74 -0.66
CA GLY A 47 -3.36 -20.78 -1.92
C GLY A 47 -1.98 -20.14 -1.77
N LEU A 48 -1.92 -18.89 -1.26
CA LEU A 48 -0.67 -18.16 -1.02
C LEU A 48 0.26 -18.91 -0.03
N SER A 49 -0.31 -19.57 0.98
CA SER A 49 0.45 -20.38 1.94
C SER A 49 1.09 -21.60 1.26
N ILE A 50 0.36 -22.27 0.38
CA ILE A 50 0.83 -23.47 -0.34
C ILE A 50 1.90 -23.09 -1.37
N GLU A 51 1.61 -22.11 -2.20
CA GLU A 51 2.45 -21.75 -3.34
C GLU A 51 3.75 -21.06 -2.91
N HIS A 52 3.64 -20.08 -2.02
CA HIS A 52 4.77 -19.22 -1.67
C HIS A 52 5.25 -19.36 -0.22
N ARG A 53 4.61 -20.20 0.60
CA ARG A 53 4.91 -20.35 2.03
C ARG A 53 4.96 -19.04 2.80
N LEU A 54 4.09 -18.10 2.44
CA LEU A 54 3.96 -16.83 3.13
C LEU A 54 3.20 -16.99 4.45
N SER A 55 3.60 -16.23 5.46
CA SER A 55 3.10 -16.32 6.83
C SER A 55 2.45 -15.01 7.30
N VAL A 56 1.18 -15.09 7.68
CA VAL A 56 0.46 -13.96 8.32
C VAL A 56 1.09 -13.63 9.68
N ARG A 57 1.46 -14.66 10.45
CA ARG A 57 2.09 -14.47 11.77
C ARG A 57 3.40 -13.70 11.68
N SER A 58 4.18 -13.94 10.63
CA SER A 58 5.45 -13.26 10.37
C SER A 58 5.28 -11.89 9.71
N GLY A 59 4.06 -11.47 9.40
CA GLY A 59 3.80 -10.20 8.71
C GLY A 59 4.13 -10.21 7.21
N ASP A 60 4.12 -11.39 6.57
CA ASP A 60 4.35 -11.48 5.13
C ASP A 60 3.15 -11.03 4.30
N LEU A 61 1.94 -11.10 4.88
CA LEU A 61 0.66 -10.82 4.24
C LEU A 61 -0.18 -9.88 5.09
N LEU A 62 -0.85 -8.95 4.42
CA LEU A 62 -1.84 -8.04 5.01
C LEU A 62 -3.12 -8.04 4.16
N PRO A 63 -4.31 -8.05 4.77
CA PRO A 63 -5.58 -7.84 4.08
C PRO A 63 -5.89 -6.35 4.01
N LEU A 64 -6.26 -5.88 2.82
CA LEU A 64 -6.75 -4.52 2.59
C LEU A 64 -7.90 -4.62 1.58
N ASP A 65 -9.00 -3.93 1.82
CA ASP A 65 -10.18 -3.88 0.94
C ASP A 65 -10.62 -5.25 0.41
N GLY A 66 -10.66 -6.26 1.29
CA GLY A 66 -11.09 -7.60 0.94
C GLY A 66 -10.11 -8.39 0.07
N ARG A 67 -8.85 -7.95 -0.05
CA ARG A 67 -7.80 -8.61 -0.82
C ARG A 67 -6.54 -8.82 0.02
N TRP A 68 -5.74 -9.80 -0.37
CA TRP A 68 -4.42 -10.01 0.23
C TRP A 68 -3.35 -9.24 -0.52
N TYR A 69 -2.42 -8.67 0.25
CA TYR A 69 -1.21 -8.01 -0.24
C TYR A 69 0.00 -8.64 0.44
N VAL A 70 1.09 -8.78 -0.31
CA VAL A 70 2.36 -9.20 0.25
C VAL A 70 3.12 -7.97 0.77
N THR A 71 3.87 -8.11 1.87
CA THR A 71 4.74 -7.05 2.36
C THR A 71 6.13 -7.16 1.74
N HIS A 72 6.83 -6.03 1.64
CA HIS A 72 8.23 -6.00 1.23
C HIS A 72 9.09 -6.97 2.07
N THR A 73 8.88 -6.97 3.39
CA THR A 73 9.56 -7.91 4.31
C THR A 73 9.23 -9.35 3.99
N GLY A 74 7.99 -9.66 3.61
CA GLY A 74 7.58 -11.01 3.16
C GLY A 74 8.30 -11.42 1.89
N LEU A 75 8.43 -10.50 0.92
CA LEU A 75 9.17 -10.73 -0.32
C LEU A 75 10.67 -10.98 -0.06
N LEU A 76 11.29 -10.20 0.81
CA LEU A 76 12.70 -10.41 1.20
C LEU A 76 12.91 -11.75 1.91
N ARG A 77 11.97 -12.15 2.80
CA ARG A 77 12.03 -13.49 3.43
C ARG A 77 11.90 -14.61 2.40
N LEU A 78 11.03 -14.45 1.42
CA LEU A 78 10.89 -15.41 0.32
C LEU A 78 12.18 -15.50 -0.49
N ALA A 79 12.77 -14.37 -0.88
CA ALA A 79 14.03 -14.31 -1.62
C ALA A 79 15.15 -15.01 -0.86
N ARG A 80 15.29 -14.77 0.45
CA ARG A 80 16.26 -15.43 1.33
C ARG A 80 16.05 -16.95 1.36
N ARG A 81 14.80 -17.43 1.55
CA ARG A 81 14.50 -18.86 1.57
C ARG A 81 14.79 -19.54 0.24
N SER A 82 14.56 -18.82 -0.84
CA SER A 82 14.79 -19.30 -2.22
C SER A 82 16.25 -19.13 -2.67
N ARG A 83 17.15 -18.73 -1.78
CA ARG A 83 18.59 -18.52 -2.05
C ARG A 83 18.80 -17.57 -3.22
N CYS A 84 18.12 -16.40 -3.21
CA CYS A 84 18.33 -15.34 -4.17
C CYS A 84 19.83 -14.99 -4.24
N ALA A 85 20.36 -14.91 -5.45
CA ALA A 85 21.80 -14.62 -5.65
C ALA A 85 22.15 -13.16 -5.41
N GLY A 86 21.19 -12.24 -5.62
CA GLY A 86 21.43 -10.82 -5.37
C GLY A 86 20.25 -9.94 -5.82
N ILE A 87 20.28 -8.71 -5.32
CA ILE A 87 19.38 -7.62 -5.72
C ILE A 87 20.27 -6.40 -6.00
N SER A 88 20.19 -5.83 -7.20
CA SER A 88 20.80 -4.56 -7.56
C SER A 88 19.73 -3.49 -7.66
N VAL A 89 20.04 -2.28 -7.22
CA VAL A 89 19.11 -1.15 -7.30
C VAL A 89 19.88 0.06 -7.82
N ASP A 90 19.36 0.68 -8.87
CA ASP A 90 19.94 1.83 -9.52
C ASP A 90 18.91 2.96 -9.60
N ALA A 91 19.30 4.19 -9.29
CA ALA A 91 18.48 5.36 -9.55
C ALA A 91 18.30 5.55 -11.06
N VAL A 92 17.14 6.05 -11.49
CA VAL A 92 16.85 6.39 -12.88
C VAL A 92 16.76 7.91 -13.02
N PRO A 93 17.88 8.63 -13.28
CA PRO A 93 17.90 10.10 -13.30
C PRO A 93 16.94 10.70 -14.32
N ALA A 94 16.77 10.07 -15.48
CA ALA A 94 15.86 10.53 -16.53
C ALA A 94 14.37 10.56 -16.10
N LEU A 95 13.99 9.84 -15.05
CA LEU A 95 12.64 9.78 -14.50
C LEU A 95 12.53 10.42 -13.11
N SER A 96 13.62 10.94 -12.58
CA SER A 96 13.71 11.57 -11.26
C SER A 96 13.78 13.09 -11.40
N ASP A 97 13.16 13.79 -10.43
CA ASP A 97 13.25 15.24 -10.27
C ASP A 97 13.46 15.52 -8.78
N THR A 98 14.68 15.88 -8.42
CA THR A 98 15.05 16.16 -7.03
C THR A 98 14.41 17.42 -6.49
N SER A 99 14.14 18.42 -7.35
CA SER A 99 13.47 19.65 -6.96
C SER A 99 12.01 19.44 -6.59
N GLY A 100 11.32 18.54 -7.31
CA GLY A 100 9.96 18.11 -7.02
C GLY A 100 9.85 16.91 -6.06
N SER A 101 10.97 16.48 -5.44
CA SER A 101 11.02 15.28 -4.60
C SER A 101 10.48 14.01 -5.29
N ARG A 102 10.60 13.94 -6.61
CA ARG A 102 10.22 12.78 -7.42
C ARG A 102 11.42 11.88 -7.63
N TRP A 103 11.27 10.62 -7.23
CA TRP A 103 12.32 9.61 -7.32
C TRP A 103 11.85 8.42 -8.14
N ALA A 104 12.74 7.90 -8.98
CA ALA A 104 12.51 6.67 -9.72
C ALA A 104 13.74 5.75 -9.59
N PHE A 105 13.47 4.48 -9.31
CA PHE A 105 14.49 3.44 -9.19
C PHE A 105 14.17 2.26 -10.11
N ARG A 106 15.23 1.60 -10.52
CA ARG A 106 15.21 0.32 -11.20
C ARG A 106 15.85 -0.73 -10.30
N ALA A 107 15.15 -1.80 -9.98
CA ALA A 107 15.70 -2.93 -9.25
C ALA A 107 15.83 -4.15 -10.18
N THR A 108 16.89 -4.92 -10.00
CA THR A 108 17.10 -6.19 -10.71
C THR A 108 17.34 -7.30 -9.68
N VAL A 109 16.53 -8.35 -9.74
CA VAL A 109 16.61 -9.51 -8.85
C VAL A 109 17.21 -10.69 -9.62
N TYR A 110 18.28 -11.25 -9.10
CA TYR A 110 18.98 -12.42 -9.66
C TYR A 110 18.65 -13.65 -8.84
N ARG A 111 17.84 -14.59 -9.37
CA ARG A 111 17.51 -15.84 -8.68
C ARG A 111 18.69 -16.79 -8.55
N SER A 112 19.60 -16.75 -9.50
CA SER A 112 20.84 -17.52 -9.53
C SER A 112 21.95 -16.72 -10.18
N LYS A 113 23.21 -17.14 -10.07
CA LYS A 113 24.37 -16.47 -10.69
C LYS A 113 24.26 -16.36 -12.22
N ASN A 114 23.59 -17.29 -12.88
CA ASN A 114 23.43 -17.33 -14.32
C ASN A 114 22.10 -16.74 -14.81
N CYS A 115 21.31 -16.15 -13.93
CA CYS A 115 20.02 -15.54 -14.27
C CYS A 115 20.25 -14.16 -14.91
N LYS A 116 19.56 -13.86 -16.03
CA LYS A 116 19.58 -12.53 -16.66
C LYS A 116 18.97 -11.43 -15.77
N GLY A 117 18.29 -11.82 -14.70
CA GLY A 117 17.65 -10.89 -13.75
C GLY A 117 16.20 -10.57 -14.11
N PHE A 118 15.43 -10.22 -13.08
CA PHE A 118 14.05 -9.78 -13.17
C PHE A 118 13.99 -8.31 -12.78
N VAL A 119 13.53 -7.46 -13.68
CA VAL A 119 13.53 -6.01 -13.49
C VAL A 119 12.19 -5.51 -12.97
N GLY A 120 12.24 -4.62 -11.99
CA GLY A 120 11.12 -3.82 -11.49
C GLY A 120 11.51 -2.35 -11.46
N TYR A 121 10.58 -1.46 -11.80
CA TYR A 121 10.70 -0.03 -11.62
C TYR A 121 9.80 0.41 -10.47
N GLY A 122 10.25 1.38 -9.68
CA GLY A 122 9.48 2.00 -8.62
C GLY A 122 9.66 3.51 -8.68
N ASP A 123 8.59 4.23 -8.48
CA ASP A 123 8.55 5.68 -8.44
C ASP A 123 7.82 6.15 -7.18
N ALA A 124 8.21 7.30 -6.69
CA ALA A 124 7.53 7.99 -5.60
C ALA A 124 7.71 9.50 -5.72
N ASP A 125 6.65 10.22 -5.42
CA ASP A 125 6.59 11.66 -5.29
C ASP A 125 5.59 12.04 -4.17
N PRO A 126 5.54 13.30 -3.72
CA PRO A 126 4.66 13.70 -2.62
C PRO A 126 3.16 13.46 -2.87
N SER A 127 2.73 13.31 -4.14
CA SER A 127 1.32 13.07 -4.50
C SER A 127 0.94 11.59 -4.44
N ASN A 128 1.91 10.68 -4.60
CA ASN A 128 1.66 9.24 -4.69
C ASN A 128 2.13 8.44 -3.47
N VAL A 129 2.60 9.12 -2.43
CA VAL A 129 2.97 8.50 -1.15
C VAL A 129 1.97 8.85 -0.05
N SER A 130 1.83 7.96 0.94
CA SER A 130 1.02 8.23 2.13
C SER A 130 1.56 9.46 2.88
N PRO A 131 0.70 10.30 3.48
CA PRO A 131 1.13 11.42 4.33
C PRO A 131 2.14 11.01 5.42
N LEU A 132 2.04 9.78 5.94
CA LEU A 132 2.93 9.25 6.98
C LEU A 132 4.39 9.07 6.52
N VAL A 133 4.64 8.99 5.23
CA VAL A 133 5.99 8.76 4.66
C VAL A 133 6.44 9.89 3.75
N ARG A 134 5.79 11.06 3.80
CA ARG A 134 6.25 12.25 3.11
C ARG A 134 7.64 12.65 3.61
N GLY A 135 8.51 13.05 2.69
CA GLY A 135 9.93 13.29 2.95
C GLY A 135 10.79 12.02 2.91
N ALA A 136 10.19 10.86 2.62
CA ALA A 136 10.89 9.59 2.44
C ALA A 136 10.68 9.00 1.03
N GLU A 137 10.31 9.82 0.05
CA GLU A 137 9.94 9.41 -1.31
C GLU A 137 11.03 8.57 -1.96
N MET A 138 12.30 8.94 -1.78
CA MET A 138 13.42 8.17 -2.30
C MET A 138 13.40 6.71 -1.81
N ARG A 139 13.22 6.49 -0.51
CA ARG A 139 13.16 5.14 0.09
C ARG A 139 11.92 4.37 -0.35
N VAL A 140 10.80 5.07 -0.52
CA VAL A 140 9.55 4.45 -1.01
C VAL A 140 9.70 4.00 -2.45
N ALA A 141 10.30 4.83 -3.32
CA ALA A 141 10.57 4.49 -4.73
C ALA A 141 11.48 3.27 -4.86
N GLU A 142 12.57 3.23 -4.08
CA GLU A 142 13.47 2.08 -4.01
C GLU A 142 12.74 0.80 -3.58
N THR A 143 12.00 0.87 -2.48
CA THR A 143 11.22 -0.26 -1.95
C THR A 143 10.20 -0.79 -2.96
N ARG A 144 9.51 0.10 -3.69
CA ARG A 144 8.58 -0.24 -4.75
C ARG A 144 9.27 -0.96 -5.91
N ALA A 145 10.45 -0.47 -6.33
CA ALA A 145 11.24 -1.10 -7.39
C ALA A 145 11.63 -2.53 -7.01
N VAL A 146 12.17 -2.71 -5.80
CA VAL A 146 12.57 -4.03 -5.28
C VAL A 146 11.37 -4.97 -5.15
N SER A 147 10.25 -4.49 -4.60
CA SER A 147 9.03 -5.30 -4.45
C SER A 147 8.50 -5.79 -5.80
N ARG A 148 8.45 -4.92 -6.81
CA ARG A 148 8.02 -5.29 -8.17
C ARG A 148 8.96 -6.30 -8.84
N ALA A 149 10.28 -6.13 -8.66
CA ALA A 149 11.28 -7.06 -9.18
C ALA A 149 11.16 -8.44 -8.51
N LEU A 150 11.02 -8.49 -7.19
CA LEU A 150 10.84 -9.72 -6.41
C LEU A 150 9.55 -10.45 -6.78
N ARG A 151 8.44 -9.73 -6.95
CA ARG A 151 7.17 -10.34 -7.38
C ARG A 151 7.31 -11.03 -8.73
N LYS A 152 7.96 -10.36 -9.69
CA LYS A 152 8.26 -10.97 -11.00
C LYS A 152 9.17 -12.18 -10.89
N ALA A 153 10.23 -12.07 -10.08
CA ALA A 153 11.20 -13.15 -9.91
C ALA A 153 10.59 -14.43 -9.30
N TYR A 154 9.60 -14.29 -8.43
CA TYR A 154 9.00 -15.42 -7.71
C TYR A 154 7.55 -15.72 -8.12
N GLY A 155 7.05 -15.10 -9.19
CA GLY A 155 5.72 -15.39 -9.73
C GLY A 155 4.57 -14.98 -8.82
N ILE A 156 4.74 -13.93 -7.99
CA ILE A 156 3.71 -13.47 -7.05
C ILE A 156 2.70 -12.58 -7.78
N GLY A 157 1.49 -13.08 -7.95
CA GLY A 157 0.42 -12.38 -8.68
C GLY A 157 -0.28 -11.27 -7.90
N ILE A 158 -0.14 -11.22 -6.55
CA ILE A 158 -0.71 -10.17 -5.72
C ILE A 158 0.23 -8.98 -5.59
N CYS A 159 -0.33 -7.76 -5.45
CA CYS A 159 0.48 -6.55 -5.25
C CYS A 159 1.16 -6.55 -3.87
N SER A 160 2.28 -5.84 -3.76
CA SER A 160 2.84 -5.52 -2.46
C SER A 160 2.18 -4.28 -1.86
N VAL A 161 2.19 -4.20 -0.52
CA VAL A 161 1.59 -3.08 0.21
C VAL A 161 2.22 -1.75 -0.21
N GLU A 162 3.52 -1.76 -0.43
CA GLU A 162 4.33 -0.58 -0.75
C GLU A 162 4.07 -0.05 -2.18
N GLU A 163 3.49 -0.90 -3.06
CA GLU A 163 3.10 -0.50 -4.41
C GLU A 163 1.77 0.25 -4.45
N ILE A 164 1.01 0.20 -3.37
CA ILE A 164 -0.25 0.93 -3.27
C ILE A 164 0.10 2.39 -2.98
N GLY A 165 -0.44 3.30 -3.79
CA GLY A 165 -0.30 4.74 -3.58
C GLY A 165 -0.92 5.21 -2.26
N SER A 166 -1.10 6.52 -2.10
CA SER A 166 -1.76 7.06 -0.92
C SER A 166 -3.12 6.39 -0.74
N PHE A 167 -3.30 5.68 0.37
CA PHE A 167 -4.63 5.31 0.80
C PHE A 167 -5.35 6.60 1.15
N ALA A 168 -6.44 6.92 0.45
CA ALA A 168 -7.50 7.66 1.10
C ALA A 168 -7.85 6.78 2.31
N GLU A 169 -7.69 7.31 3.52
CA GLU A 169 -8.06 6.60 4.74
C GLU A 169 -9.44 5.99 4.51
N PRO A 170 -9.62 4.66 4.59
CA PRO A 170 -10.96 4.14 4.68
C PRO A 170 -11.51 4.79 5.95
N ALA A 171 -12.58 5.56 5.79
CA ALA A 171 -13.31 6.08 6.93
C ALA A 171 -13.56 4.89 7.84
N HIS A 172 -12.82 4.80 8.93
CA HIS A 172 -13.04 3.82 9.98
C HIS A 172 -14.39 4.13 10.59
N SER A 173 -15.45 3.65 9.97
CA SER A 173 -16.70 3.44 10.67
C SER A 173 -16.52 2.23 11.60
N TYR A 174 -15.68 2.36 12.61
CA TYR A 174 -15.91 1.67 13.84
C TYR A 174 -17.23 2.22 14.37
N ARG A 175 -18.33 1.63 13.95
CA ARG A 175 -19.53 1.65 14.79
C ARG A 175 -19.13 0.90 16.06
N GLU A 176 -18.64 1.66 17.02
CA GLU A 176 -18.85 1.29 18.42
C GLU A 176 -20.35 1.08 18.59
N SER A 177 -20.72 -0.18 18.73
CA SER A 177 -22.00 -0.56 19.32
C SER A 177 -21.95 -0.16 20.79
N THR A 178 -22.09 1.13 21.04
CA THR A 178 -22.28 1.65 22.38
C THR A 178 -23.74 1.42 22.74
N THR A 179 -23.88 0.46 23.60
CA THR A 179 -24.92 0.28 24.62
C THR A 179 -25.88 1.44 24.77
N CYS A 180 -27.15 1.09 24.59
CA CYS A 180 -28.35 1.70 25.11
C CYS A 180 -28.11 2.75 26.19
N GLN A 181 -28.22 4.03 25.86
CA GLN A 181 -28.62 5.07 26.78
C GLN A 181 -29.95 5.65 26.32
N ARG A 182 -30.96 5.20 27.01
CA ARG A 182 -32.33 5.67 27.02
C ARG A 182 -32.34 7.05 27.68
N GLU A 183 -32.13 8.12 26.92
CA GLU A 183 -32.33 9.48 27.40
C GLU A 183 -33.73 9.96 27.13
N LEU A 184 -34.38 10.29 28.22
CA LEU A 184 -35.67 10.94 28.39
C LEU A 184 -35.80 12.16 27.45
N ARG A 185 -36.82 12.13 26.61
CA ARG A 185 -37.31 13.30 25.89
C ARG A 185 -37.86 14.34 26.89
N ARG A 186 -37.17 15.47 27.00
CA ARG A 186 -37.76 16.70 27.54
C ARG A 186 -38.51 17.40 26.39
N PRO A 187 -39.74 17.92 26.66
CA PRO A 187 -40.50 18.69 25.68
C PRO A 187 -39.82 20.06 25.46
N GLN A 188 -39.57 20.40 24.20
CA GLN A 188 -39.13 21.75 23.84
C GLN A 188 -40.34 22.67 23.74
N SER A 189 -40.31 23.78 24.49
CA SER A 189 -41.20 24.92 24.39
C SER A 189 -40.98 25.72 23.12
N PRO A 190 -41.99 26.37 22.51
CA PRO A 190 -41.90 27.03 21.24
C PRO A 190 -41.09 28.33 21.31
N ARG A 191 -40.25 28.54 20.31
CA ARG A 191 -39.50 29.80 20.09
C ARG A 191 -40.44 30.88 19.54
N PRO A 192 -40.28 32.15 19.98
CA PRO A 192 -41.01 33.27 19.39
C PRO A 192 -40.43 33.69 18.02
N PRO A 193 -41.22 34.34 17.15
CA PRO A 193 -40.83 34.68 15.79
C PRO A 193 -39.90 35.88 15.72
N LEU A 194 -38.95 35.83 14.76
CA LEU A 194 -38.01 36.91 14.43
C LEU A 194 -38.72 37.99 13.60
N PRO A 195 -38.38 39.30 13.79
CA PRO A 195 -38.96 40.38 13.02
C PRO A 195 -38.37 40.47 11.61
N ASN A 196 -39.27 40.73 10.66
CA ASN A 196 -38.99 41.09 9.26
C ASN A 196 -38.23 42.42 9.14
N HIS A 197 -37.12 42.43 8.42
CA HIS A 197 -36.60 43.65 7.79
C HIS A 197 -36.51 43.43 6.29
N SER A 198 -37.39 44.14 5.59
CA SER A 198 -37.36 44.35 4.15
C SER A 198 -36.34 45.42 3.74
N PRO A 199 -35.97 45.48 2.45
CA PRO A 199 -34.74 46.12 2.00
C PRO A 199 -34.98 47.56 1.52
N ALA A 200 -33.94 48.40 1.64
CA ALA A 200 -33.89 49.71 0.97
C ALA A 200 -32.67 49.79 0.03
N SER A 201 -32.97 49.81 -1.18
CA SER A 201 -32.58 50.57 -2.39
C SER A 201 -31.61 51.74 -2.19
N ALA A 202 -30.60 51.82 -3.05
CA ALA A 202 -30.16 52.94 -3.87
C ALA A 202 -28.65 52.89 -4.13
N ARG A 203 -28.32 52.73 -5.35
CA ARG A 203 -27.90 53.65 -6.42
C ARG A 203 -26.43 54.05 -6.45
N SER A 204 -25.94 53.82 -7.68
CA SER A 204 -25.09 54.66 -8.59
C SER A 204 -23.57 54.67 -8.42
N GLN A 205 -22.95 54.10 -9.36
CA GLN A 205 -21.89 54.47 -10.36
C GLN A 205 -21.29 55.87 -10.32
N PRO A 206 -20.23 56.24 -11.16
CA PRO A 206 -19.10 55.52 -11.76
C PRO A 206 -17.77 56.32 -11.78
N SER A 207 -16.82 55.84 -12.64
CA SER A 207 -15.66 56.53 -13.29
C SER A 207 -14.40 56.67 -12.43
N GLU A 208 -13.16 56.57 -12.92
CA GLU A 208 -12.45 56.84 -14.17
C GLU A 208 -11.04 56.23 -14.09
N VAL A 209 -10.57 55.56 -15.07
CA VAL A 209 -9.57 55.89 -16.10
C VAL A 209 -8.34 56.66 -15.62
N LEU A 210 -7.14 56.08 -15.86
CA LEU A 210 -5.90 56.66 -16.41
C LEU A 210 -4.78 55.60 -16.37
N ARG A 211 -4.42 55.06 -17.43
CA ARG A 211 -3.39 55.28 -18.50
C ARG A 211 -2.04 55.78 -18.02
N HIS A 212 -1.05 55.16 -18.66
CA HIS A 212 0.35 55.48 -18.91
C HIS A 212 1.34 54.73 -18.00
N GLY A 213 2.41 54.14 -18.52
CA GLY A 213 3.08 54.31 -19.80
C GLY A 213 4.22 53.29 -19.93
N LEU A 214 4.54 53.04 -21.15
CA LEU A 214 5.72 52.37 -21.68
C LEU A 214 7.03 52.97 -21.16
N LEU A 215 8.10 52.15 -21.09
CA LEU A 215 9.45 52.40 -21.63
C LEU A 215 10.31 51.16 -21.47
N ARG A 216 10.66 50.53 -22.48
CA ARG A 216 11.87 50.23 -23.27
C ARG A 216 13.20 50.61 -22.60
N SER A 217 14.10 49.62 -22.62
CA SER A 217 15.47 49.60 -23.19
C SER A 217 16.15 48.31 -22.71
N GLN A 218 16.53 47.37 -23.57
CA GLN A 218 17.69 47.29 -24.47
C GLN A 218 19.05 47.46 -23.77
N ASN A 219 19.81 46.42 -24.07
CA ASN A 219 21.26 46.26 -24.29
C ASN A 219 22.02 45.53 -23.22
N SER A 220 22.52 44.35 -23.61
CA SER A 220 23.87 44.05 -24.16
C SER A 220 24.99 44.00 -23.11
N SER A 221 25.49 42.86 -22.83
CA SER A 221 26.80 42.28 -23.15
C SER A 221 26.89 40.84 -22.73
#